data_a11039c34db0ae58d851b94372565a2c
#
_entry.id   a11039c34db0ae58d851b94372565a2c
#
_cell.length_a   1.000
_cell.length_b   1.000
_cell.length_c   1.000
_cell.angle_alpha   90.00
_cell.angle_beta   90.00
_cell.angle_gamma   90.00
#
_symmetry.space_group_name_H-M   'P 1'
#
loop_
_entity.id
_entity.type
_entity.pdbx_description
1 polymer ?
#
loop_
_entity_poly.entity_id
_entity_poly.type
_entity_poly.pdbx_seq_one_letter_code
_entity_poly.pdbx_strand_id
1 'polypeptide(L)'
;GFLGTANIVAESGGTLGAVTYPMPDLAQRLETFFAMATERGLDADFHADETGDPSVATLRTIAKTVLKTGFDAPVTVGHCCSLAVQDESEADRTLDLVAEAGLNIVSLPLCNLYLQARDPGTTPRWRGVTLVHEMRKRGINVSFASDNTRDPFYAYGDLDMVEVLRESTRIAHLDHTKPHWFDAFCANPAKACGLSKSDLSVGSKADFIIFKARSMTEFLARPQSDRIVVREGKAIDRTLPDYAELDHLMTQTKEAQRMSA
;
A
#
# COMPACT_ATOMS: atom_id res chain seq x y z
N GLY A 1 -8.91 1.22 -25.29
CA GLY A 1 -7.51 1.55 -25.00
C GLY A 1 -7.41 2.44 -23.77
N PHE A 2 -6.21 2.78 -23.30
CA PHE A 2 -5.97 3.48 -22.03
C PHE A 2 -6.71 4.82 -21.88
N LEU A 3 -6.89 5.57 -22.99
CA LEU A 3 -7.72 6.78 -23.01
C LEU A 3 -9.17 6.52 -22.60
N GLY A 4 -9.76 5.41 -23.05
CA GLY A 4 -11.12 5.02 -22.63
C GLY A 4 -11.20 4.71 -21.14
N THR A 5 -10.17 4.05 -20.60
CA THR A 5 -10.05 3.81 -19.14
C THR A 5 -9.98 5.13 -18.36
N ALA A 6 -9.17 6.09 -18.79
CA ALA A 6 -9.06 7.40 -18.13
C ALA A 6 -10.40 8.16 -18.10
N ASN A 7 -11.21 8.07 -19.18
CA ASN A 7 -12.53 8.66 -19.20
C ASN A 7 -13.49 8.02 -18.18
N ILE A 8 -13.53 6.68 -18.13
CA ILE A 8 -14.37 5.94 -17.17
C ILE A 8 -13.95 6.27 -15.72
N VAL A 9 -12.64 6.32 -15.45
CA VAL A 9 -12.11 6.69 -14.13
C VAL A 9 -12.58 8.11 -13.74
N ALA A 10 -12.48 9.07 -14.66
CA ALA A 10 -12.94 10.44 -14.43
C ALA A 10 -14.44 10.50 -14.14
N GLU A 11 -15.25 9.80 -14.92
CA GLU A 11 -16.71 9.74 -14.75
C GLU A 11 -17.12 9.10 -13.42
N SER A 12 -16.33 8.13 -12.92
CA SER A 12 -16.58 7.45 -11.64
C SER A 12 -15.97 8.13 -10.42
N GLY A 13 -15.20 9.22 -10.59
CA GLY A 13 -14.51 9.91 -9.50
C GLY A 13 -13.37 9.08 -8.89
N GLY A 14 -12.74 8.24 -9.69
CA GLY A 14 -11.64 7.37 -9.26
C GLY A 14 -10.25 8.01 -9.41
N THR A 15 -9.21 7.21 -9.14
CA THR A 15 -7.80 7.55 -9.34
C THR A 15 -7.26 6.80 -10.56
N LEU A 16 -6.49 7.46 -11.42
CA LEU A 16 -5.91 6.82 -12.59
C LEU A 16 -4.70 5.97 -12.20
N GLY A 17 -4.79 4.66 -12.42
CA GLY A 17 -3.75 3.71 -11.99
C GLY A 17 -3.01 3.03 -13.14
N ALA A 18 -1.76 2.65 -12.89
CA ALA A 18 -0.97 1.82 -13.79
C ALA A 18 0.11 1.00 -13.06
N VAL A 19 0.46 -0.15 -13.63
CA VAL A 19 1.67 -0.90 -13.25
C VAL A 19 2.81 -0.46 -14.14
N THR A 20 3.98 -0.20 -13.57
CA THR A 20 5.17 0.22 -14.32
C THR A 20 6.18 -0.91 -14.45
N TYR A 21 6.71 -1.07 -15.66
CA TYR A 21 7.76 -2.04 -15.97
C TYR A 21 8.94 -1.33 -16.64
N PRO A 22 10.18 -1.83 -16.50
CA PRO A 22 11.32 -1.33 -17.25
C PRO A 22 11.08 -1.49 -18.75
N MET A 23 11.00 -0.36 -19.46
CA MET A 23 10.87 -0.32 -20.91
C MET A 23 11.54 0.94 -21.46
N PRO A 24 12.07 0.91 -22.70
CA PRO A 24 12.83 2.04 -23.25
C PRO A 24 12.05 3.34 -23.35
N ASP A 25 10.73 3.26 -23.55
CA ASP A 25 9.83 4.40 -23.73
C ASP A 25 9.00 4.73 -22.47
N LEU A 26 9.35 4.19 -21.29
CA LEU A 26 8.59 4.39 -20.05
C LEU A 26 8.38 5.89 -19.73
N ALA A 27 9.42 6.70 -19.85
CA ALA A 27 9.31 8.13 -19.57
C ALA A 27 8.28 8.82 -20.47
N GLN A 28 8.27 8.51 -21.76
CA GLN A 28 7.30 9.06 -22.72
C GLN A 28 5.87 8.60 -22.42
N ARG A 29 5.69 7.35 -22.03
CA ARG A 29 4.38 6.82 -21.61
C ARG A 29 3.87 7.49 -20.35
N LEU A 30 4.74 7.74 -19.37
CA LEU A 30 4.41 8.47 -18.16
C LEU A 30 4.06 9.94 -18.45
N GLU A 31 4.75 10.61 -19.37
CA GLU A 31 4.37 11.96 -19.82
C GLU A 31 2.95 11.97 -20.41
N THR A 32 2.63 10.99 -21.25
CA THR A 32 1.27 10.82 -21.80
C THR A 32 0.25 10.51 -20.72
N PHE A 33 0.60 9.67 -19.74
CA PHE A 33 -0.24 9.35 -18.59
C PHE A 33 -0.58 10.59 -17.77
N PHE A 34 0.44 11.37 -17.39
CA PHE A 34 0.24 12.58 -16.59
C PHE A 34 -0.53 13.66 -17.37
N ALA A 35 -0.30 13.82 -18.68
CA ALA A 35 -1.11 14.70 -19.50
C ALA A 35 -2.61 14.31 -19.47
N MET A 36 -2.92 13.02 -19.64
CA MET A 36 -4.31 12.51 -19.55
C MET A 36 -4.92 12.70 -18.16
N ALA A 37 -4.14 12.53 -17.08
CA ALA A 37 -4.59 12.75 -15.71
C ALA A 37 -4.87 14.24 -15.47
N THR A 38 -3.97 15.13 -15.89
CA THR A 38 -4.15 16.59 -15.79
C THR A 38 -5.39 17.07 -16.52
N GLU A 39 -5.60 16.65 -17.76
CA GLU A 39 -6.78 17.02 -18.57
C GLU A 39 -8.10 16.64 -17.89
N ARG A 40 -8.09 15.64 -17.01
CA ARG A 40 -9.29 15.10 -16.34
C ARG A 40 -9.37 15.42 -14.86
N GLY A 41 -8.36 16.12 -14.31
CA GLY A 41 -8.29 16.44 -12.88
C GLY A 41 -8.17 15.18 -12.01
N LEU A 42 -7.42 14.17 -12.45
CA LEU A 42 -7.27 12.89 -11.76
C LEU A 42 -5.98 12.82 -10.96
N ASP A 43 -6.05 12.21 -9.78
CA ASP A 43 -4.89 11.71 -9.05
C ASP A 43 -4.29 10.50 -9.76
N ALA A 44 -3.03 10.19 -9.44
CA ALA A 44 -2.30 9.07 -10.04
C ALA A 44 -1.91 8.02 -8.99
N ASP A 45 -1.99 6.73 -9.36
CA ASP A 45 -1.55 5.61 -8.54
C ASP A 45 -0.71 4.62 -9.37
N PHE A 46 0.42 4.16 -8.81
CA PHE A 46 1.31 3.26 -9.50
C PHE A 46 1.70 2.06 -8.63
N HIS A 47 1.73 0.86 -9.24
CA HIS A 47 2.52 -0.25 -8.75
C HIS A 47 3.90 -0.19 -9.40
N ALA A 48 4.96 -0.07 -8.62
CA ALA A 48 6.32 0.11 -9.13
C ALA A 48 7.35 -0.74 -8.38
N ASP A 49 8.30 -1.28 -9.12
CA ASP A 49 9.52 -1.89 -8.57
C ASP A 49 9.25 -3.03 -7.56
N GLU A 50 8.17 -3.80 -7.77
CA GLU A 50 7.81 -4.97 -6.95
C GLU A 50 8.69 -6.19 -7.32
N THR A 51 9.98 -6.07 -7.12
CA THR A 51 10.97 -7.09 -7.49
C THR A 51 12.23 -7.00 -6.64
N GLY A 52 12.97 -8.12 -6.56
CA GLY A 52 14.33 -8.18 -6.01
C GLY A 52 15.45 -7.89 -7.04
N ASP A 53 15.12 -7.43 -8.23
CA ASP A 53 16.10 -7.04 -9.24
C ASP A 53 16.55 -5.59 -9.00
N PRO A 54 17.82 -5.34 -8.60
CA PRO A 54 18.32 -3.99 -8.34
C PRO A 54 18.39 -3.10 -9.58
N SER A 55 18.30 -3.65 -10.79
CA SER A 55 18.30 -2.87 -12.04
C SER A 55 16.96 -2.21 -12.33
N VAL A 56 15.88 -2.65 -11.68
CA VAL A 56 14.53 -2.10 -11.85
C VAL A 56 14.39 -0.85 -10.99
N ALA A 57 14.18 0.30 -11.63
CA ALA A 57 14.11 1.62 -10.99
C ALA A 57 13.05 2.52 -11.66
N THR A 58 11.81 1.99 -11.82
CA THR A 58 10.71 2.73 -12.46
C THR A 58 10.20 3.84 -11.57
N LEU A 59 10.27 3.71 -10.24
CA LEU A 59 9.98 4.77 -9.27
C LEU A 59 10.79 6.04 -9.57
N ARG A 60 12.09 5.89 -9.88
CA ARG A 60 12.95 7.03 -10.27
C ARG A 60 12.43 7.72 -11.54
N THR A 61 11.95 6.94 -12.49
CA THR A 61 11.39 7.48 -13.74
C THR A 61 10.08 8.19 -13.49
N ILE A 62 9.22 7.66 -12.60
CA ILE A 62 7.98 8.33 -12.18
C ILE A 62 8.31 9.68 -11.55
N ALA A 63 9.20 9.73 -10.53
CA ALA A 63 9.56 10.96 -9.85
C ALA A 63 10.13 12.01 -10.81
N LYS A 64 11.06 11.63 -11.69
CA LYS A 64 11.61 12.53 -12.73
C LYS A 64 10.53 13.05 -13.68
N THR A 65 9.57 12.22 -14.03
CA THR A 65 8.50 12.62 -14.96
C THR A 65 7.53 13.58 -14.30
N VAL A 66 7.17 13.36 -13.03
CA VAL A 66 6.36 14.29 -12.24
C VAL A 66 7.04 15.67 -12.21
N LEU A 67 8.32 15.72 -11.85
CA LEU A 67 9.08 16.98 -11.82
C LEU A 67 9.17 17.64 -13.19
N LYS A 68 9.41 16.87 -14.25
CA LYS A 68 9.51 17.34 -15.63
C LYS A 68 8.20 17.93 -16.15
N THR A 69 7.08 17.26 -15.87
CA THR A 69 5.75 17.67 -16.40
C THR A 69 5.09 18.73 -15.52
N GLY A 70 5.56 18.93 -14.30
CA GLY A 70 4.91 19.81 -13.32
C GLY A 70 3.54 19.28 -12.89
N PHE A 71 3.33 17.95 -12.90
CA PHE A 71 2.09 17.34 -12.43
C PHE A 71 1.92 17.62 -10.94
N ASP A 72 0.83 18.27 -10.55
CA ASP A 72 0.59 18.85 -9.22
C ASP A 72 -0.50 18.12 -8.41
N ALA A 73 -1.23 17.18 -9.03
CA ALA A 73 -2.16 16.34 -8.30
C ALA A 73 -1.43 15.23 -7.50
N PRO A 74 -2.05 14.65 -6.46
CA PRO A 74 -1.49 13.56 -5.69
C PRO A 74 -1.01 12.38 -6.54
N VAL A 75 0.21 11.92 -6.28
CA VAL A 75 0.78 10.70 -6.88
C VAL A 75 1.13 9.73 -5.77
N THR A 76 0.56 8.53 -5.83
CA THR A 76 0.83 7.43 -4.90
C THR A 76 1.58 6.31 -5.62
N VAL A 77 2.58 5.72 -4.96
CA VAL A 77 3.36 4.61 -5.53
C VAL A 77 3.47 3.48 -4.52
N GLY A 78 2.98 2.31 -4.89
CA GLY A 78 3.04 1.09 -4.09
C GLY A 78 4.30 0.26 -4.33
N HIS A 79 4.64 -0.60 -3.36
CA HIS A 79 5.71 -1.59 -3.33
C HIS A 79 7.12 -1.01 -3.21
N CYS A 80 7.74 -0.59 -4.29
CA CYS A 80 9.10 -0.03 -4.34
C CYS A 80 10.17 -0.97 -3.71
N CYS A 81 10.02 -2.28 -3.86
CA CYS A 81 10.84 -3.29 -3.18
C CYS A 81 12.30 -3.28 -3.65
N SER A 82 12.54 -3.02 -4.94
CA SER A 82 13.89 -3.05 -5.52
C SER A 82 14.86 -2.06 -4.86
N LEU A 83 14.36 -0.95 -4.27
CA LEU A 83 15.18 -0.01 -3.52
C LEU A 83 16.02 -0.67 -2.43
N ALA A 84 15.50 -1.72 -1.77
CA ALA A 84 16.17 -2.41 -0.68
C ALA A 84 17.36 -3.26 -1.12
N VAL A 85 17.52 -3.49 -2.42
CA VAL A 85 18.61 -4.28 -3.03
C VAL A 85 19.46 -3.47 -4.00
N GLN A 86 19.13 -2.20 -4.25
CA GLN A 86 19.94 -1.28 -5.04
C GLN A 86 21.19 -0.84 -4.26
N ASP A 87 22.19 -0.33 -5.00
CA ASP A 87 23.30 0.40 -4.39
C ASP A 87 22.77 1.57 -3.55
N GLU A 88 23.34 1.77 -2.35
CA GLU A 88 22.86 2.78 -1.40
C GLU A 88 22.83 4.18 -2.00
N SER A 89 23.86 4.54 -2.77
CA SER A 89 23.91 5.85 -3.42
C SER A 89 22.86 6.04 -4.53
N GLU A 90 22.47 4.95 -5.23
CA GLU A 90 21.41 4.98 -6.22
C GLU A 90 20.02 5.07 -5.55
N ALA A 91 19.82 4.29 -4.49
CA ALA A 91 18.61 4.35 -3.69
C ALA A 91 18.41 5.76 -3.10
N ASP A 92 19.47 6.34 -2.51
CA ASP A 92 19.44 7.70 -1.95
C ASP A 92 19.08 8.75 -3.00
N ARG A 93 19.69 8.71 -4.19
CA ARG A 93 19.33 9.62 -5.29
C ARG A 93 17.87 9.46 -5.73
N THR A 94 17.34 8.24 -5.69
CA THR A 94 15.93 7.99 -6.01
C THR A 94 15.02 8.58 -4.95
N LEU A 95 15.34 8.38 -3.68
CA LEU A 95 14.55 8.90 -2.56
C LEU A 95 14.57 10.43 -2.50
N ASP A 96 15.67 11.08 -2.84
CA ASP A 96 15.75 12.53 -2.94
C ASP A 96 14.80 13.07 -4.03
N LEU A 97 14.74 12.42 -5.19
CA LEU A 97 13.78 12.76 -6.26
C LEU A 97 12.33 12.52 -5.84
N VAL A 98 12.05 11.42 -5.11
CA VAL A 98 10.72 11.11 -4.58
C VAL A 98 10.25 12.18 -3.61
N ALA A 99 11.15 12.64 -2.72
CA ALA A 99 10.87 13.72 -1.78
C ALA A 99 10.61 15.06 -2.51
N GLU A 100 11.45 15.41 -3.50
CA GLU A 100 11.31 16.62 -4.31
C GLU A 100 10.00 16.62 -5.12
N ALA A 101 9.64 15.48 -5.69
CA ALA A 101 8.39 15.29 -6.44
C ALA A 101 7.14 15.19 -5.54
N GLY A 102 7.28 15.14 -4.21
CA GLY A 102 6.17 15.07 -3.28
C GLY A 102 5.34 13.79 -3.35
N LEU A 103 5.94 12.67 -3.79
CA LEU A 103 5.20 11.41 -3.95
C LEU A 103 4.77 10.82 -2.60
N ASN A 104 3.60 10.17 -2.58
CA ASN A 104 3.17 9.30 -1.48
C ASN A 104 3.64 7.88 -1.75
N ILE A 105 4.19 7.20 -0.74
CA ILE A 105 4.64 5.81 -0.88
C ILE A 105 3.80 4.90 0.02
N VAL A 106 3.35 3.77 -0.54
CA VAL A 106 2.65 2.72 0.20
C VAL A 106 3.53 1.48 0.28
N SER A 107 3.99 1.17 1.48
CA SER A 107 4.69 -0.09 1.75
C SER A 107 3.68 -1.21 2.05
N LEU A 108 3.90 -2.39 1.49
CA LEU A 108 3.01 -3.54 1.51
C LEU A 108 3.71 -4.78 2.09
N PRO A 109 4.20 -4.72 3.35
CA PRO A 109 5.17 -5.67 3.85
C PRO A 109 4.67 -7.11 3.92
N LEU A 110 3.37 -7.33 4.19
CA LEU A 110 2.82 -8.68 4.34
C LEU A 110 2.88 -9.44 3.02
N CYS A 111 2.36 -8.82 1.97
CA CYS A 111 2.32 -9.40 0.64
C CYS A 111 3.73 -9.49 0.04
N ASN A 112 4.50 -8.41 0.10
CA ASN A 112 5.84 -8.37 -0.47
C ASN A 112 6.81 -9.37 0.20
N LEU A 113 6.79 -9.49 1.54
CA LEU A 113 7.58 -10.50 2.25
C LEU A 113 7.23 -11.92 1.77
N TYR A 114 5.95 -12.19 1.55
CA TYR A 114 5.46 -13.51 1.16
C TYR A 114 5.77 -13.85 -0.30
N LEU A 115 5.68 -12.88 -1.21
CA LEU A 115 5.89 -13.09 -2.65
C LEU A 115 7.35 -13.07 -3.07
N GLN A 116 8.19 -12.26 -2.39
CA GLN A 116 9.59 -12.08 -2.77
C GLN A 116 10.46 -13.27 -2.32
N ALA A 117 11.39 -13.69 -3.19
CA ALA A 117 12.30 -14.81 -2.96
C ALA A 117 11.58 -16.12 -2.56
N ARG A 118 10.41 -16.37 -3.15
CA ARG A 118 9.54 -17.51 -2.86
C ARG A 118 9.86 -18.71 -3.78
N ASP A 119 10.99 -19.36 -3.52
CA ASP A 119 11.40 -20.55 -4.25
C ASP A 119 11.05 -21.82 -3.46
N PRO A 120 10.45 -22.85 -4.10
CA PRO A 120 10.08 -24.09 -3.43
C PRO A 120 11.29 -24.74 -2.69
N GLY A 121 11.09 -25.05 -1.41
CA GLY A 121 12.11 -25.70 -0.58
C GLY A 121 13.28 -24.79 -0.15
N THR A 122 13.22 -23.49 -0.43
CA THR A 122 14.27 -22.51 -0.08
C THR A 122 13.74 -21.50 0.93
N THR A 123 14.50 -21.23 1.99
CA THR A 123 14.16 -20.15 2.94
C THR A 123 14.56 -18.81 2.34
N PRO A 124 13.64 -17.83 2.27
CA PRO A 124 13.96 -16.47 1.80
C PRO A 124 15.10 -15.83 2.59
N ARG A 125 16.01 -15.14 1.88
CA ARG A 125 17.18 -14.49 2.51
C ARG A 125 17.04 -12.97 2.63
N TRP A 126 16.06 -12.37 1.99
CA TRP A 126 15.75 -10.96 2.09
C TRP A 126 14.25 -10.75 2.34
N ARG A 127 13.88 -9.58 2.84
CA ARG A 127 12.50 -9.35 3.33
C ARG A 127 11.53 -8.91 2.26
N GLY A 128 12.00 -8.48 1.10
CA GLY A 128 11.15 -8.04 -0.01
C GLY A 128 10.41 -6.72 0.22
N VAL A 129 10.86 -5.90 1.18
CA VAL A 129 10.17 -4.65 1.55
C VAL A 129 11.04 -3.42 1.29
N THR A 130 10.40 -2.27 1.08
CA THR A 130 11.06 -1.01 0.73
C THR A 130 11.71 -0.30 1.92
N LEU A 131 12.44 0.81 1.65
CA LEU A 131 13.28 1.57 2.59
C LEU A 131 12.47 2.62 3.37
N VAL A 132 11.51 2.20 4.19
CA VAL A 132 10.55 3.10 4.86
C VAL A 132 11.20 4.09 5.84
N HIS A 133 12.28 3.71 6.53
CA HIS A 133 12.98 4.59 7.48
C HIS A 133 13.73 5.71 6.75
N GLU A 134 14.37 5.40 5.64
CA GLU A 134 15.10 6.33 4.78
C GLU A 134 14.15 7.31 4.10
N MET A 135 12.96 6.85 3.69
CA MET A 135 11.87 7.68 3.18
C MET A 135 11.38 8.66 4.23
N ARG A 136 11.09 8.17 5.43
CA ARG A 136 10.61 9.00 6.53
C ARG A 136 11.60 10.09 6.94
N LYS A 137 12.91 9.79 6.94
CA LYS A 137 13.97 10.77 7.22
C LYS A 137 13.96 11.94 6.22
N ARG A 138 13.49 11.72 5.00
CA ARG A 138 13.35 12.73 3.93
C ARG A 138 12.00 13.44 3.93
N GLY A 139 11.12 13.13 4.89
CA GLY A 139 9.77 13.72 4.96
C GLY A 139 8.79 13.18 3.92
N ILE A 140 9.12 12.09 3.24
CA ILE A 140 8.21 11.41 2.31
C ILE A 140 7.00 10.89 3.07
N ASN A 141 5.81 11.08 2.53
CA ASN A 141 4.58 10.55 3.11
C ASN A 141 4.50 9.02 2.90
N VAL A 142 4.88 8.27 3.92
CA VAL A 142 4.87 6.81 3.91
C VAL A 142 3.61 6.28 4.58
N SER A 143 2.94 5.36 3.91
CA SER A 143 1.79 4.61 4.41
C SER A 143 2.06 3.10 4.36
N PHE A 144 1.26 2.32 5.10
CA PHE A 144 1.25 0.86 5.05
C PHE A 144 -0.16 0.37 4.73
N ALA A 145 -0.25 -0.72 3.97
CA ALA A 145 -1.50 -1.40 3.67
C ALA A 145 -1.32 -2.93 3.63
N SER A 146 -2.44 -3.66 3.60
CA SER A 146 -2.44 -5.12 3.54
C SER A 146 -2.03 -5.66 2.18
N ASP A 147 -2.39 -4.93 1.11
CA ASP A 147 -2.33 -5.41 -0.28
C ASP A 147 -3.28 -6.60 -0.49
N ASN A 148 -2.89 -7.62 -1.22
CA ASN A 148 -3.68 -8.83 -1.44
C ASN A 148 -4.08 -9.52 -0.13
N THR A 149 -5.28 -10.07 -0.08
CA THR A 149 -5.83 -10.75 1.09
C THR A 149 -6.79 -11.84 0.66
N ARG A 150 -6.54 -13.08 1.06
CA ARG A 150 -7.36 -14.25 0.73
C ARG A 150 -7.57 -14.46 -0.77
N ASP A 151 -6.53 -14.24 -1.55
CA ASP A 151 -6.53 -14.37 -2.99
C ASP A 151 -5.37 -15.25 -3.49
N PRO A 152 -5.22 -15.49 -4.82
CA PRO A 152 -4.17 -16.34 -5.35
C PRO A 152 -2.73 -15.86 -5.10
N PHE A 153 -2.52 -14.56 -4.85
CA PHE A 153 -1.20 -13.99 -4.58
C PHE A 153 -0.85 -14.08 -3.10
N TYR A 154 -1.81 -13.77 -2.22
CA TYR A 154 -1.62 -13.83 -0.77
C TYR A 154 -2.85 -14.44 -0.10
N ALA A 155 -2.74 -15.71 0.31
CA ALA A 155 -3.88 -16.51 0.81
C ALA A 155 -4.33 -16.16 2.24
N TYR A 156 -3.64 -15.26 2.93
CA TYR A 156 -3.83 -14.95 4.35
C TYR A 156 -4.34 -13.52 4.54
N GLY A 157 -4.42 -13.10 5.80
CA GLY A 157 -4.86 -11.76 6.19
C GLY A 157 -6.39 -11.61 6.29
N ASP A 158 -6.82 -10.50 6.83
CA ASP A 158 -8.25 -10.24 7.10
C ASP A 158 -8.64 -8.76 6.89
N LEU A 159 -7.91 -8.02 6.06
CA LEU A 159 -8.08 -6.57 5.84
C LEU A 159 -8.02 -5.77 7.16
N ASP A 160 -7.27 -6.29 8.13
CA ASP A 160 -7.17 -5.74 9.48
C ASP A 160 -5.92 -4.86 9.62
N MET A 161 -6.10 -3.56 9.73
CA MET A 161 -4.98 -2.62 9.90
C MET A 161 -4.19 -2.81 11.22
N VAL A 162 -4.74 -3.48 12.21
CA VAL A 162 -4.00 -3.88 13.42
C VAL A 162 -3.02 -5.02 13.11
N GLU A 163 -3.44 -5.97 12.27
CA GLU A 163 -2.54 -6.99 11.73
C GLU A 163 -1.41 -6.34 10.93
N VAL A 164 -1.75 -5.45 9.98
CA VAL A 164 -0.77 -4.74 9.16
C VAL A 164 0.24 -3.99 10.05
N LEU A 165 -0.20 -3.26 11.06
CA LEU A 165 0.68 -2.53 11.98
C LEU A 165 1.62 -3.48 12.76
N ARG A 166 1.10 -4.59 13.28
CA ARG A 166 1.89 -5.55 14.07
C ARG A 166 2.95 -6.25 13.21
N GLU A 167 2.56 -6.73 12.05
CA GLU A 167 3.47 -7.44 11.16
C GLU A 167 4.48 -6.47 10.50
N SER A 168 4.05 -5.31 10.05
CA SER A 168 4.96 -4.27 9.54
C SER A 168 5.98 -3.85 10.60
N THR A 169 5.57 -3.76 11.87
CA THR A 169 6.49 -3.46 12.98
C THR A 169 7.59 -4.50 13.10
N ARG A 170 7.26 -5.78 12.98
CA ARG A 170 8.24 -6.88 13.04
C ARG A 170 9.13 -6.94 11.81
N ILE A 171 8.53 -6.72 10.64
CA ILE A 171 9.22 -6.82 9.35
C ILE A 171 10.20 -5.66 9.15
N ALA A 172 9.75 -4.44 9.42
CA ALA A 172 10.49 -3.20 9.17
C ALA A 172 11.07 -2.55 10.44
N HIS A 173 11.02 -3.22 11.61
CA HIS A 173 11.54 -2.74 12.90
C HIS A 173 11.05 -1.34 13.29
N LEU A 174 9.73 -1.12 13.23
CA LEU A 174 9.14 0.20 13.46
C LEU A 174 9.09 0.60 14.94
N ASP A 175 9.32 -0.33 15.87
CA ASP A 175 9.30 -0.14 17.31
C ASP A 175 10.55 0.54 17.89
N HIS A 176 11.67 0.54 17.15
CA HIS A 176 12.94 1.11 17.58
C HIS A 176 13.10 2.61 17.29
N THR A 177 12.08 3.26 16.72
CA THR A 177 12.16 4.66 16.29
C THR A 177 11.18 5.56 17.00
N LYS A 178 11.58 6.81 17.22
CA LYS A 178 10.70 7.90 17.67
C LYS A 178 10.69 9.00 16.60
N PRO A 179 9.55 9.65 16.33
CA PRO A 179 8.22 9.36 16.84
C PRO A 179 7.66 8.02 16.34
N HIS A 180 6.59 7.54 16.95
CA HIS A 180 5.94 6.29 16.55
C HIS A 180 5.38 6.35 15.13
N TRP A 181 5.15 5.16 14.55
CA TRP A 181 4.70 5.01 13.16
C TRP A 181 3.18 5.02 12.97
N PHE A 182 2.39 5.36 13.98
CA PHE A 182 0.92 5.32 13.87
C PHE A 182 0.36 6.14 12.72
N ASP A 183 0.94 7.32 12.46
CA ASP A 183 0.49 8.17 11.36
C ASP A 183 0.56 7.46 10.00
N ALA A 184 1.52 6.55 9.82
CA ALA A 184 1.65 5.76 8.59
C ALA A 184 0.51 4.74 8.38
N PHE A 185 -0.31 4.49 9.40
CA PHE A 185 -1.47 3.59 9.34
C PHE A 185 -2.82 4.34 9.43
N CYS A 186 -2.82 5.64 9.61
CA CYS A 186 -4.01 6.47 9.79
C CYS A 186 -3.93 7.79 9.00
N ALA A 187 -3.15 8.76 9.50
CA ALA A 187 -3.12 10.11 8.96
C ALA A 187 -2.45 10.20 7.58
N ASN A 188 -1.38 9.44 7.37
CA ASN A 188 -0.65 9.46 6.11
C ASN A 188 -1.47 8.87 4.95
N PRO A 189 -2.11 7.67 5.08
CA PRO A 189 -2.98 7.17 4.04
C PRO A 189 -4.21 8.08 3.81
N ALA A 190 -4.78 8.67 4.87
CA ALA A 190 -5.87 9.63 4.71
C ALA A 190 -5.42 10.84 3.86
N LYS A 191 -4.22 11.37 4.12
CA LYS A 191 -3.64 12.46 3.32
C LYS A 191 -3.41 12.03 1.86
N ALA A 192 -2.87 10.85 1.62
CA ALA A 192 -2.62 10.34 0.27
C ALA A 192 -3.92 10.17 -0.54
N CYS A 193 -5.02 9.79 0.13
CA CYS A 193 -6.33 9.61 -0.49
C CYS A 193 -7.19 10.89 -0.50
N GLY A 194 -6.65 12.05 -0.13
CA GLY A 194 -7.42 13.29 -0.05
C GLY A 194 -8.55 13.29 0.98
N LEU A 195 -8.50 12.36 1.96
CA LEU A 195 -9.51 12.26 3.01
C LEU A 195 -9.21 13.21 4.16
N SER A 196 -10.27 13.67 4.83
CA SER A 196 -10.12 14.46 6.05
C SER A 196 -9.44 13.63 7.14
N LYS A 197 -8.53 14.25 7.89
CA LYS A 197 -7.89 13.61 9.04
C LYS A 197 -8.96 13.18 10.05
N SER A 198 -8.93 11.90 10.44
CA SER A 198 -9.67 11.40 11.59
C SER A 198 -8.75 11.46 12.81
N ASP A 199 -9.11 12.28 13.79
CA ASP A 199 -8.41 12.39 15.07
C ASP A 199 -9.42 12.51 16.22
N LEU A 200 -8.95 12.60 17.44
CA LEU A 200 -9.79 12.73 18.65
C LEU A 200 -10.02 14.19 19.07
N SER A 201 -9.85 15.15 18.14
CA SER A 201 -10.10 16.55 18.43
C SER A 201 -11.60 16.85 18.57
N VAL A 202 -11.92 17.93 19.30
CA VAL A 202 -13.31 18.37 19.48
C VAL A 202 -13.93 18.73 18.12
N GLY A 203 -15.06 18.11 17.79
CA GLY A 203 -15.75 18.31 16.52
C GLY A 203 -15.40 17.29 15.42
N SER A 204 -14.40 16.44 15.65
CA SER A 204 -14.10 15.30 14.75
C SER A 204 -15.18 14.23 14.82
N LYS A 205 -15.32 13.44 13.75
CA LYS A 205 -16.18 12.25 13.77
C LYS A 205 -15.72 11.29 14.86
N ALA A 206 -16.68 10.71 15.57
CA ALA A 206 -16.41 9.71 16.60
C ALA A 206 -16.12 8.33 15.98
N ASP A 207 -15.01 8.26 15.20
CA ASP A 207 -14.49 7.05 14.57
C ASP A 207 -13.15 6.70 15.22
N PHE A 208 -13.14 5.69 16.08
CA PHE A 208 -11.95 5.28 16.82
C PHE A 208 -11.99 3.82 17.27
N ILE A 209 -10.84 3.31 17.71
CA ILE A 209 -10.72 1.95 18.23
C ILE A 209 -10.23 2.02 19.68
N ILE A 210 -10.86 1.26 20.56
CA ILE A 210 -10.47 1.13 21.96
C ILE A 210 -9.78 -0.22 22.16
N PHE A 211 -8.59 -0.18 22.74
CA PHE A 211 -7.81 -1.37 23.07
C PHE A 211 -7.67 -1.48 24.60
N LYS A 212 -7.54 -2.71 25.10
CA LYS A 212 -7.20 -2.97 26.52
C LYS A 212 -5.72 -2.79 26.81
N ALA A 213 -4.88 -2.72 25.80
CA ALA A 213 -3.46 -2.49 25.93
C ALA A 213 -3.18 -1.12 26.55
N ARG A 214 -2.27 -1.04 27.53
CA ARG A 214 -1.89 0.17 28.27
C ARG A 214 -0.54 0.72 27.83
N SER A 215 0.20 -0.05 27.00
CA SER A 215 1.50 0.32 26.47
C SER A 215 1.66 -0.23 25.04
N MET A 216 2.63 0.29 24.30
CA MET A 216 2.96 -0.20 22.97
C MET A 216 3.38 -1.67 22.97
N THR A 217 4.12 -2.11 23.99
CA THR A 217 4.51 -3.51 24.14
C THR A 217 3.30 -4.41 24.31
N GLU A 218 2.35 -4.03 25.17
CA GLU A 218 1.10 -4.77 25.34
C GLU A 218 0.26 -4.77 24.05
N PHE A 219 0.20 -3.65 23.33
CA PHE A 219 -0.52 -3.53 22.08
C PHE A 219 0.06 -4.46 20.99
N LEU A 220 1.37 -4.45 20.80
CA LEU A 220 2.04 -5.26 19.77
C LEU A 220 2.15 -6.74 20.15
N ALA A 221 2.02 -7.11 21.44
CA ALA A 221 2.16 -8.48 21.91
C ALA A 221 1.02 -9.41 21.49
N ARG A 222 -0.18 -8.88 21.22
CA ARG A 222 -1.40 -9.67 20.95
C ARG A 222 -2.12 -9.19 19.69
N PRO A 223 -2.99 -10.01 19.08
CA PRO A 223 -3.83 -9.61 17.94
C PRO A 223 -4.85 -8.51 18.25
N GLN A 224 -5.12 -8.22 19.54
CA GLN A 224 -6.13 -7.25 19.98
C GLN A 224 -7.53 -7.55 19.41
N SER A 225 -7.89 -8.83 19.33
CA SER A 225 -9.17 -9.30 18.79
C SER A 225 -10.37 -8.83 19.62
N ASP A 226 -10.15 -8.54 20.92
CA ASP A 226 -11.15 -8.05 21.87
C ASP A 226 -11.31 -6.51 21.88
N ARG A 227 -10.74 -5.80 20.89
CA ARG A 227 -10.90 -4.36 20.71
C ARG A 227 -12.34 -3.97 20.40
N ILE A 228 -12.72 -2.76 20.77
CA ILE A 228 -14.01 -2.16 20.43
C ILE A 228 -13.78 -1.17 19.28
N VAL A 229 -14.51 -1.31 18.19
CA VAL A 229 -14.49 -0.38 17.06
C VAL A 229 -15.72 0.49 17.11
N VAL A 230 -15.52 1.80 17.13
CA VAL A 230 -16.59 2.80 17.14
C VAL A 230 -16.61 3.52 15.80
N ARG A 231 -17.77 3.58 15.16
CA ARG A 231 -18.07 4.32 13.94
C ARG A 231 -19.26 5.23 14.18
N GLU A 232 -19.10 6.51 13.86
CA GLU A 232 -20.13 7.53 14.07
C GLU A 232 -20.73 7.50 15.51
N GLY A 233 -19.84 7.30 16.51
CA GLY A 233 -20.22 7.26 17.91
C GLY A 233 -20.88 5.95 18.40
N LYS A 234 -20.98 4.92 17.55
CA LYS A 234 -21.58 3.62 17.92
C LYS A 234 -20.57 2.49 17.77
N ALA A 235 -20.55 1.58 18.75
CA ALA A 235 -19.79 0.34 18.62
C ALA A 235 -20.42 -0.52 17.52
N ILE A 236 -19.58 -1.02 16.60
CA ILE A 236 -20.03 -1.92 15.53
C ILE A 236 -19.97 -3.37 16.01
N ASP A 237 -20.83 -4.22 15.44
CA ASP A 237 -20.70 -5.67 15.55
C ASP A 237 -19.47 -6.14 14.75
N ARG A 238 -18.63 -6.93 15.39
CA ARG A 238 -17.40 -7.50 14.83
C ARG A 238 -17.44 -9.02 14.77
N THR A 239 -18.63 -9.62 14.84
CA THR A 239 -18.79 -11.06 14.61
C THR A 239 -18.32 -11.39 13.20
N LEU A 240 -17.31 -12.23 13.11
CA LEU A 240 -16.81 -12.68 11.80
C LEU A 240 -17.79 -13.63 11.16
N PRO A 241 -17.96 -13.58 9.81
CA PRO A 241 -18.76 -14.55 9.10
C PRO A 241 -18.17 -15.96 9.25
N ASP A 242 -19.03 -16.99 9.21
CA ASP A 242 -18.59 -18.38 9.24
C ASP A 242 -17.83 -18.71 7.95
N TYR A 243 -16.73 -19.45 8.07
CA TYR A 243 -15.96 -19.90 6.91
C TYR A 243 -16.80 -20.76 5.94
N ALA A 244 -17.80 -21.47 6.44
CA ALA A 244 -18.70 -22.30 5.64
C ALA A 244 -19.78 -21.50 4.88
N GLU A 245 -19.91 -20.20 5.12
CA GLU A 245 -20.99 -19.37 4.55
C GLU A 245 -21.04 -19.43 3.01
N LEU A 246 -19.88 -19.55 2.36
CA LEU A 246 -19.76 -19.62 0.90
C LEU A 246 -19.62 -21.05 0.33
N ASP A 247 -19.69 -22.09 1.14
CA ASP A 247 -19.48 -23.49 0.69
C ASP A 247 -20.46 -23.91 -0.42
N HIS A 248 -21.69 -23.38 -0.38
CA HIS A 248 -22.70 -23.65 -1.40
C HIS A 248 -22.26 -23.14 -2.80
N LEU A 249 -21.52 -22.06 -2.91
CA LEU A 249 -20.98 -21.55 -4.19
C LEU A 249 -19.84 -22.41 -4.70
N MET A 250 -18.98 -22.89 -3.79
CA MET A 250 -17.85 -23.76 -4.13
C MET A 250 -18.31 -25.14 -4.62
N THR A 251 -19.40 -25.65 -4.09
CA THR A 251 -20.00 -26.95 -4.52
C THR A 251 -20.55 -26.87 -5.94
N GLN A 252 -21.27 -25.78 -6.26
CA GLN A 252 -21.81 -25.58 -7.62
C GLN A 252 -20.69 -25.46 -8.67
N THR A 253 -19.56 -24.81 -8.34
CA THR A 253 -18.41 -24.69 -9.24
C THR A 253 -17.77 -26.07 -9.51
N LYS A 254 -17.64 -26.93 -8.51
CA LYS A 254 -17.12 -28.30 -8.67
C LYS A 254 -18.03 -29.20 -9.52
N GLU A 255 -19.33 -29.07 -9.37
CA GLU A 255 -20.32 -29.80 -10.19
C GLU A 255 -20.27 -29.30 -11.65
N ALA A 256 -20.23 -27.98 -11.90
CA ALA A 256 -20.10 -27.40 -13.23
C ALA A 256 -18.82 -27.87 -13.94
N GLN A 257 -17.69 -27.94 -13.23
CA GLN A 257 -16.40 -28.41 -13.76
C GLN A 257 -16.44 -29.92 -14.08
N ARG A 258 -17.14 -30.74 -13.28
CA ARG A 258 -17.32 -32.20 -13.56
C ARG A 258 -18.22 -32.46 -14.76
N MET A 259 -19.18 -31.59 -15.05
CA MET A 259 -20.08 -31.71 -16.20
C MET A 259 -19.45 -31.24 -17.52
N SER A 260 -18.34 -30.46 -17.46
CA SER A 260 -17.61 -29.97 -18.62
C SER A 260 -16.35 -30.77 -18.97
N ALA A 261 -15.99 -31.75 -18.20
CA ALA A 261 -14.87 -32.67 -18.42
C ALA A 261 -15.35 -34.05 -18.91
#